data_0499ebbd4e99fb02a882c3625e50df15
#
_entry.id   0499ebbd4e99fb02a882c3625e50df15
#
_cell.length_a   1.000
_cell.length_b   1.000
_cell.length_c   1.000
_cell.angle_alpha   90.00
_cell.angle_beta   90.00
_cell.angle_gamma   90.00
#
_symmetry.space_group_name_H-M   'P 1'
#
loop_
_entity.id
_entity.type
_entity.pdbx_description
1 polymer ?
#
loop_
_entity_poly.entity_id
_entity_poly.type
_entity_poly.pdbx_seq_one_letter_code
_entity_poly.pdbx_strand_id
1 'polypeptide(L)'
;DGSSLLPTSANGTYTVTATNALGKTAQTTVTVSGIDSTPPVIGEPAVSYSGDRKTATVSLSVTDEGGVASVTFAGIEMSASGGSYQASVSQNGSYTVVAVDQAGNQQSRTVQVSGIDLTPPSIQVMSANNTWQKSQTVTFSVTDENSGVSTVQVTKDGAPVAYTESSGYQFVAAANGTYVIAATDKAGNQSTQSVTITMVDATAPAAPLLTNGGKPVNAYNGKADSVYKTDATSFAVSYQKAAEGESPVTVKAKVDSGEYTALSAEAPKVTLTAGTHTVKIKTVDAAGNESAEVTYQISVQTKQASEQTGTEKPETSDKQQEETQEQPKEKQSAESFADPLPQE
;
A
#
# COMPACT_ATOMS: atom_id res chain seq x y z
N ASP A 1 3.95 -45.02 -81.84
CA ASP A 1 4.61 -43.81 -81.40
C ASP A 1 5.59 -44.11 -80.28
N GLY A 2 6.88 -44.16 -80.66
CA GLY A 2 7.92 -44.63 -79.69
C GLY A 2 8.62 -43.49 -79.00
N SER A 3 7.87 -42.52 -78.42
CA SER A 3 8.46 -41.47 -77.59
C SER A 3 8.81 -42.00 -76.19
N SER A 4 10.03 -41.84 -75.77
CA SER A 4 10.50 -42.16 -74.40
C SER A 4 10.84 -40.84 -73.69
N LEU A 5 10.23 -40.64 -72.49
CA LEU A 5 10.56 -39.52 -71.60
C LEU A 5 11.71 -39.94 -70.68
N LEU A 6 12.74 -39.18 -70.65
CA LEU A 6 13.84 -39.32 -69.69
C LEU A 6 13.82 -38.14 -68.72
N PRO A 7 13.30 -38.30 -67.48
CA PRO A 7 13.29 -37.22 -66.51
C PRO A 7 14.74 -36.95 -66.07
N THR A 8 15.07 -35.66 -65.99
CA THR A 8 16.35 -35.21 -65.46
C THR A 8 16.16 -34.13 -64.42
N SER A 9 16.92 -34.12 -63.37
CA SER A 9 16.90 -33.16 -62.27
C SER A 9 18.09 -32.21 -62.24
N ALA A 10 18.93 -32.26 -63.29
CA ALA A 10 20.13 -31.41 -63.34
C ALA A 10 20.37 -30.88 -64.74
N ASN A 11 20.95 -29.68 -64.82
CA ASN A 11 21.46 -29.12 -66.04
C ASN A 11 22.64 -29.93 -66.60
N GLY A 12 22.74 -30.07 -67.90
CA GLY A 12 23.84 -30.82 -68.51
C GLY A 12 23.56 -31.27 -69.91
N THR A 13 24.59 -31.84 -70.60
CA THR A 13 24.43 -32.46 -71.87
C THR A 13 24.32 -33.96 -71.69
N TYR A 14 23.19 -34.50 -72.10
CA TYR A 14 22.86 -35.92 -71.99
C TYR A 14 22.99 -36.57 -73.36
N THR A 15 23.66 -37.72 -73.41
CA THR A 15 23.77 -38.52 -74.62
C THR A 15 22.65 -39.56 -74.62
N VAL A 16 21.78 -39.49 -75.60
CA VAL A 16 20.74 -40.52 -75.83
C VAL A 16 21.28 -41.50 -76.85
N THR A 17 21.32 -42.78 -76.49
CA THR A 17 21.76 -43.85 -77.38
C THR A 17 20.59 -44.77 -77.70
N ALA A 18 20.28 -44.91 -78.97
CA ALA A 18 19.27 -45.87 -79.46
C ALA A 18 20.03 -47.12 -80.06
N THR A 19 19.62 -48.32 -79.66
CA THR A 19 20.18 -49.57 -80.13
C THR A 19 19.08 -50.33 -80.81
N ASN A 20 19.28 -50.78 -82.10
CA ASN A 20 18.31 -51.59 -82.78
C ASN A 20 18.49 -53.10 -82.42
N ALA A 21 17.60 -53.92 -82.90
CA ALA A 21 17.60 -55.39 -82.63
C ALA A 21 18.85 -56.10 -83.12
N LEU A 22 19.65 -55.51 -84.02
CA LEU A 22 20.88 -56.04 -84.55
C LEU A 22 22.14 -55.49 -83.84
N GLY A 23 21.93 -54.78 -82.67
CA GLY A 23 23.05 -54.28 -81.87
C GLY A 23 23.71 -52.99 -82.44
N LYS A 24 23.23 -52.40 -83.54
CA LYS A 24 23.75 -51.09 -84.05
C LYS A 24 23.20 -49.94 -83.21
N THR A 25 24.08 -49.04 -82.89
CA THR A 25 23.79 -47.85 -82.07
C THR A 25 23.81 -46.58 -82.93
N ALA A 26 22.89 -45.61 -82.58
CA ALA A 26 22.92 -44.24 -82.98
C ALA A 26 22.87 -43.38 -81.73
N GLN A 27 23.63 -42.29 -81.72
CA GLN A 27 23.67 -41.37 -80.58
C GLN A 27 23.24 -39.95 -80.98
N THR A 28 22.59 -39.24 -80.06
CA THR A 28 22.36 -37.82 -80.17
C THR A 28 22.58 -37.22 -78.82
N THR A 29 22.88 -35.96 -78.77
CA THR A 29 22.99 -35.18 -77.51
C THR A 29 21.86 -34.22 -77.35
N VAL A 30 21.39 -34.12 -76.09
CA VAL A 30 20.36 -33.15 -75.69
C VAL A 30 20.97 -32.35 -74.54
N THR A 31 20.97 -31.04 -74.69
CA THR A 31 21.38 -30.12 -73.62
C THR A 31 20.16 -29.65 -72.87
N VAL A 32 20.14 -29.91 -71.58
CA VAL A 32 19.13 -29.40 -70.63
C VAL A 32 19.76 -28.27 -69.85
N SER A 33 19.06 -27.10 -69.86
CA SER A 33 19.44 -25.90 -69.11
C SER A 33 18.18 -25.26 -68.50
N GLY A 34 18.33 -24.46 -67.47
CA GLY A 34 17.23 -23.75 -66.84
C GLY A 34 16.55 -24.52 -65.68
N ILE A 35 17.13 -25.67 -65.29
CA ILE A 35 16.75 -26.30 -64.02
C ILE A 35 17.47 -25.54 -62.91
N ASP A 36 16.70 -24.91 -62.03
CA ASP A 36 17.19 -24.26 -60.81
C ASP A 36 17.10 -25.24 -59.62
N SER A 37 18.25 -25.51 -58.98
CA SER A 37 18.38 -26.36 -57.79
C SER A 37 19.06 -25.61 -56.65
N THR A 38 19.24 -24.31 -56.77
CA THR A 38 19.93 -23.46 -55.79
C THR A 38 18.90 -22.81 -54.86
N PRO A 39 18.96 -23.10 -53.56
CA PRO A 39 18.03 -22.43 -52.61
C PRO A 39 18.30 -20.94 -52.49
N PRO A 40 17.27 -20.12 -52.10
CA PRO A 40 17.43 -18.70 -51.86
C PRO A 40 18.46 -18.41 -50.73
N VAL A 41 19.14 -17.29 -50.83
CA VAL A 41 20.07 -16.81 -49.77
C VAL A 41 19.33 -15.86 -48.83
N ILE A 42 19.24 -16.24 -47.58
CA ILE A 42 18.68 -15.41 -46.51
C ILE A 42 19.80 -14.60 -45.85
N GLY A 43 19.77 -13.29 -46.00
CA GLY A 43 20.73 -12.36 -45.37
C GLY A 43 20.67 -12.37 -43.85
N GLU A 44 21.56 -11.63 -43.20
CA GLU A 44 21.60 -11.52 -41.72
C GLU A 44 20.35 -10.75 -41.21
N PRO A 45 19.55 -11.34 -40.31
CA PRO A 45 18.38 -10.67 -39.74
C PRO A 45 18.79 -9.52 -38.83
N ALA A 46 18.11 -8.36 -38.97
CA ALA A 46 18.17 -7.29 -37.97
C ALA A 46 16.89 -7.30 -37.18
N VAL A 47 17.01 -7.21 -35.84
CA VAL A 47 15.89 -7.11 -34.90
C VAL A 47 15.89 -5.72 -34.29
N SER A 48 14.79 -5.00 -34.44
CA SER A 48 14.55 -3.70 -33.82
C SER A 48 13.31 -3.76 -32.94
N TYR A 49 13.26 -2.93 -31.90
CA TYR A 49 12.15 -2.92 -30.92
C TYR A 49 11.40 -1.59 -31.00
N SER A 50 10.08 -1.62 -30.77
CA SER A 50 9.27 -0.41 -30.56
C SER A 50 9.80 0.38 -29.35
N GLY A 51 9.54 1.70 -29.30
CA GLY A 51 9.99 2.55 -28.21
C GLY A 51 9.43 2.16 -26.84
N ASP A 52 8.26 1.52 -26.83
CA ASP A 52 7.62 0.96 -25.62
C ASP A 52 7.99 -0.51 -25.37
N ARG A 53 8.86 -1.09 -26.19
CA ARG A 53 9.29 -2.50 -26.12
C ARG A 53 8.18 -3.56 -26.17
N LYS A 54 7.00 -3.23 -26.66
CA LYS A 54 5.88 -4.19 -26.81
C LYS A 54 6.02 -5.08 -28.01
N THR A 55 6.73 -4.62 -29.05
CA THR A 55 6.89 -5.34 -30.29
C THR A 55 8.34 -5.32 -30.78
N ALA A 56 8.72 -6.37 -31.51
CA ALA A 56 9.95 -6.43 -32.27
C ALA A 56 9.64 -6.55 -33.75
N THR A 57 10.39 -5.83 -34.58
CA THR A 57 10.36 -5.95 -36.05
C THR A 57 11.65 -6.65 -36.48
N VAL A 58 11.49 -7.77 -37.17
CA VAL A 58 12.55 -8.49 -37.83
C VAL A 58 12.61 -8.04 -39.30
N SER A 59 13.78 -7.64 -39.75
CA SER A 59 14.03 -7.26 -41.14
C SER A 59 15.24 -8.01 -41.70
N LEU A 60 15.16 -8.46 -42.95
CA LEU A 60 16.22 -9.19 -43.65
C LEU A 60 16.11 -9.08 -45.15
N SER A 61 17.16 -9.35 -45.88
CA SER A 61 17.18 -9.52 -47.35
C SER A 61 17.07 -10.98 -47.72
N VAL A 62 16.38 -11.25 -48.82
CA VAL A 62 16.41 -12.58 -49.47
C VAL A 62 16.69 -12.36 -50.98
N THR A 63 17.63 -13.13 -51.50
CA THR A 63 18.03 -13.07 -52.92
C THR A 63 18.10 -14.46 -53.52
N ASP A 64 17.72 -14.54 -54.80
CA ASP A 64 17.83 -15.74 -55.60
C ASP A 64 17.90 -15.36 -57.08
N GLU A 65 18.75 -16.08 -57.91
CA GLU A 65 18.89 -15.80 -59.36
C GLU A 65 17.62 -16.16 -60.14
N GLY A 66 16.92 -17.23 -59.76
CA GLY A 66 15.64 -17.67 -60.31
C GLY A 66 14.45 -16.88 -59.83
N GLY A 67 14.64 -16.04 -58.80
CA GLY A 67 13.65 -15.19 -58.18
C GLY A 67 13.00 -15.81 -56.95
N VAL A 68 12.71 -14.99 -55.93
CA VAL A 68 12.07 -15.40 -54.69
C VAL A 68 10.55 -15.51 -54.91
N ALA A 69 9.95 -16.63 -54.56
CA ALA A 69 8.51 -16.87 -54.63
C ALA A 69 7.79 -16.45 -53.35
N SER A 70 8.32 -16.80 -52.17
CA SER A 70 7.73 -16.43 -50.87
C SER A 70 8.78 -16.38 -49.79
N VAL A 71 8.54 -15.54 -48.78
CA VAL A 71 9.31 -15.49 -47.54
C VAL A 71 8.33 -15.44 -46.37
N THR A 72 8.43 -16.44 -45.48
CA THR A 72 7.57 -16.52 -44.30
C THR A 72 8.37 -16.41 -43.03
N PHE A 73 7.78 -15.82 -41.99
CA PHE A 73 8.30 -15.72 -40.61
C PHE A 73 7.28 -16.32 -39.66
N ALA A 74 7.64 -17.35 -38.94
CA ALA A 74 6.72 -18.13 -38.11
C ALA A 74 5.47 -18.63 -38.85
N GLY A 75 5.62 -18.95 -40.16
CA GLY A 75 4.54 -19.42 -41.03
C GLY A 75 3.64 -18.32 -41.60
N ILE A 76 3.92 -17.05 -41.32
CA ILE A 76 3.17 -15.87 -41.84
C ILE A 76 4.03 -15.18 -42.88
N GLU A 77 3.41 -14.79 -44.01
CA GLU A 77 4.12 -14.11 -45.06
C GLU A 77 4.69 -12.76 -44.65
N MET A 78 5.96 -12.51 -44.96
CA MET A 78 6.63 -11.26 -44.66
C MET A 78 6.28 -10.19 -45.70
N SER A 79 6.10 -8.95 -45.25
CA SER A 79 5.90 -7.81 -46.14
C SER A 79 7.20 -7.46 -46.87
N ALA A 80 7.17 -7.40 -48.20
CA ALA A 80 8.32 -7.03 -49.02
C ALA A 80 8.33 -5.53 -49.35
N SER A 81 9.48 -4.88 -49.21
CA SER A 81 9.71 -3.50 -49.58
C SER A 81 11.14 -3.29 -50.04
N GLY A 82 11.35 -2.97 -51.34
CA GLY A 82 12.68 -2.65 -51.89
C GLY A 82 13.74 -3.73 -51.73
N GLY A 83 13.36 -5.03 -51.77
CA GLY A 83 14.27 -6.19 -51.57
C GLY A 83 14.54 -6.55 -50.10
N SER A 84 13.87 -5.86 -49.19
CA SER A 84 13.86 -6.18 -47.76
C SER A 84 12.51 -6.78 -47.36
N TYR A 85 12.54 -7.80 -46.51
CA TYR A 85 11.36 -8.46 -45.93
C TYR A 85 11.25 -8.11 -44.46
N GLN A 86 10.04 -7.82 -43.99
CA GLN A 86 9.78 -7.41 -42.63
C GLN A 86 8.58 -8.14 -42.03
N ALA A 87 8.69 -8.50 -40.74
CA ALA A 87 7.60 -9.04 -39.91
C ALA A 87 7.74 -8.54 -38.50
N SER A 88 6.61 -8.44 -37.77
CA SER A 88 6.60 -8.01 -36.36
C SER A 88 6.02 -9.08 -35.45
N VAL A 89 6.56 -9.18 -34.24
CA VAL A 89 6.09 -10.07 -33.18
C VAL A 89 5.93 -9.31 -31.86
N SER A 90 5.05 -9.84 -30.99
CA SER A 90 4.77 -9.29 -29.66
C SER A 90 5.19 -10.22 -28.52
N GLN A 91 5.97 -11.24 -28.81
CA GLN A 91 6.48 -12.18 -27.80
C GLN A 91 7.97 -12.48 -28.06
N ASN A 92 8.69 -12.73 -26.99
CA ASN A 92 10.05 -13.27 -27.08
C ASN A 92 10.01 -14.73 -27.54
N GLY A 93 11.00 -15.14 -28.29
CA GLY A 93 11.06 -16.51 -28.77
C GLY A 93 12.08 -16.73 -29.88
N SER A 94 12.16 -17.97 -30.31
CA SER A 94 12.95 -18.42 -31.47
C SER A 94 12.00 -18.61 -32.64
N TYR A 95 12.20 -17.84 -33.70
CA TYR A 95 11.33 -17.79 -34.88
C TYR A 95 12.08 -18.29 -36.10
N THR A 96 11.41 -19.01 -36.98
CA THR A 96 11.99 -19.50 -38.21
C THR A 96 11.52 -18.65 -39.39
N VAL A 97 12.49 -18.16 -40.18
CA VAL A 97 12.29 -17.63 -41.51
C VAL A 97 12.42 -18.75 -42.52
N VAL A 98 11.49 -18.89 -43.45
CA VAL A 98 11.60 -19.83 -44.59
C VAL A 98 11.44 -19.02 -45.85
N ALA A 99 12.42 -19.15 -46.75
CA ALA A 99 12.38 -18.56 -48.10
C ALA A 99 12.25 -19.68 -49.12
N VAL A 100 11.41 -19.45 -50.16
CA VAL A 100 11.16 -20.36 -51.27
C VAL A 100 11.38 -19.60 -52.58
N ASP A 101 12.13 -20.18 -53.53
CA ASP A 101 12.29 -19.61 -54.86
C ASP A 101 11.17 -20.00 -55.82
N GLN A 102 11.23 -19.51 -57.08
CA GLN A 102 10.27 -19.83 -58.12
C GLN A 102 10.33 -21.31 -58.58
N ALA A 103 11.45 -22.00 -58.33
CA ALA A 103 11.62 -23.41 -58.66
C ALA A 103 11.17 -24.34 -57.50
N GLY A 104 10.90 -23.81 -56.34
CA GLY A 104 10.44 -24.54 -55.15
C GLY A 104 11.59 -24.98 -54.20
N ASN A 105 12.85 -24.54 -54.42
CA ASN A 105 13.93 -24.80 -53.48
C ASN A 105 13.73 -23.92 -52.23
N GLN A 106 14.13 -24.45 -51.07
CA GLN A 106 13.84 -23.79 -49.80
C GLN A 106 15.11 -23.61 -48.96
N GLN A 107 15.19 -22.49 -48.26
CA GLN A 107 16.16 -22.21 -47.22
C GLN A 107 15.46 -21.73 -45.97
N SER A 108 15.98 -22.12 -44.79
CA SER A 108 15.43 -21.66 -43.53
C SER A 108 16.53 -21.05 -42.63
N ARG A 109 16.12 -20.08 -41.78
CA ARG A 109 17.01 -19.45 -40.80
C ARG A 109 16.24 -19.14 -39.52
N THR A 110 16.89 -19.39 -38.38
CA THR A 110 16.34 -19.07 -37.06
C THR A 110 16.72 -17.65 -36.65
N VAL A 111 15.78 -16.90 -36.11
CA VAL A 111 15.91 -15.54 -35.54
C VAL A 111 15.51 -15.57 -34.09
N GLN A 112 16.38 -15.08 -33.20
CA GLN A 112 16.09 -14.96 -31.79
C GLN A 112 15.57 -13.56 -31.45
N VAL A 113 14.40 -13.48 -30.82
CA VAL A 113 13.81 -12.24 -30.28
C VAL A 113 13.76 -12.39 -28.76
N SER A 114 14.40 -11.47 -28.02
CA SER A 114 14.51 -11.54 -26.54
C SER A 114 14.35 -10.20 -25.82
N GLY A 115 14.11 -9.11 -26.56
CA GLY A 115 14.06 -7.75 -26.01
C GLY A 115 12.67 -7.15 -25.85
N ILE A 116 11.61 -7.95 -26.02
CA ILE A 116 10.23 -7.53 -25.70
C ILE A 116 10.07 -7.59 -24.18
N ASP A 117 9.55 -6.52 -23.58
CA ASP A 117 9.38 -6.42 -22.14
C ASP A 117 8.07 -7.05 -21.67
N LEU A 118 8.19 -8.06 -20.84
CA LEU A 118 7.10 -8.80 -20.24
C LEU A 118 7.17 -8.76 -18.69
N THR A 119 8.08 -7.95 -18.14
CA THR A 119 8.39 -7.89 -16.71
C THR A 119 7.70 -6.67 -16.09
N PRO A 120 6.83 -6.84 -15.08
CA PRO A 120 6.24 -5.71 -14.38
C PRO A 120 7.27 -4.90 -13.58
N PRO A 121 7.01 -3.60 -13.32
CA PRO A 121 7.85 -2.78 -12.46
C PRO A 121 8.00 -3.37 -11.05
N SER A 122 9.15 -3.18 -10.44
CA SER A 122 9.41 -3.54 -9.05
C SER A 122 9.10 -2.37 -8.14
N ILE A 123 8.27 -2.60 -7.11
CA ILE A 123 7.92 -1.62 -6.08
C ILE A 123 8.53 -2.05 -4.76
N GLN A 124 9.34 -1.18 -4.12
CA GLN A 124 9.92 -1.43 -2.81
C GLN A 124 9.55 -0.32 -1.83
N VAL A 125 8.89 -0.68 -0.73
CA VAL A 125 8.61 0.23 0.39
C VAL A 125 9.82 0.22 1.32
N MET A 126 10.38 1.42 1.59
CA MET A 126 11.62 1.58 2.35
C MET A 126 11.40 1.97 3.81
N SER A 127 10.31 2.67 4.12
CA SER A 127 10.00 3.06 5.50
C SER A 127 8.50 3.11 5.77
N ALA A 128 8.09 2.48 6.88
CA ALA A 128 6.85 2.72 7.58
C ALA A 128 7.19 2.79 9.07
N ASN A 129 6.68 3.81 9.78
CA ASN A 129 6.96 4.00 11.20
C ASN A 129 6.00 3.19 12.08
N ASN A 130 6.53 2.64 13.20
CA ASN A 130 5.75 1.91 14.21
C ASN A 130 5.58 2.73 15.50
N THR A 131 5.48 4.05 15.38
CA THR A 131 5.23 4.97 16.51
C THR A 131 4.05 5.87 16.18
N TRP A 132 3.28 6.24 17.18
CA TRP A 132 2.17 7.18 17.04
C TRP A 132 2.65 8.54 16.54
N GLN A 133 2.02 9.05 15.49
CA GLN A 133 2.29 10.35 14.87
C GLN A 133 1.00 10.96 14.32
N LYS A 134 1.00 12.26 14.11
CA LYS A 134 -0.13 12.98 13.47
C LYS A 134 -0.30 12.61 11.99
N SER A 135 0.79 12.22 11.35
CA SER A 135 0.83 11.68 10.00
C SER A 135 2.13 10.89 9.82
N GLN A 136 2.18 9.94 8.90
CA GLN A 136 3.39 9.19 8.59
C GLN A 136 3.83 9.44 7.16
N THR A 137 5.13 9.71 6.95
CA THR A 137 5.72 9.74 5.62
C THR A 137 6.15 8.33 5.24
N VAL A 138 5.64 7.84 4.13
CA VAL A 138 6.02 6.56 3.53
C VAL A 138 6.89 6.83 2.32
N THR A 139 8.10 6.25 2.30
CA THR A 139 9.02 6.34 1.17
C THR A 139 9.09 5.00 0.45
N PHE A 140 9.15 5.05 -0.87
CA PHE A 140 9.22 3.84 -1.70
C PHE A 140 10.00 4.12 -2.99
N SER A 141 10.45 3.07 -3.66
CA SER A 141 11.05 3.13 -4.99
C SER A 141 10.23 2.32 -5.98
N VAL A 142 10.26 2.75 -7.23
CA VAL A 142 9.70 2.01 -8.36
C VAL A 142 10.77 1.97 -9.43
N THR A 143 11.11 0.77 -9.90
CA THR A 143 12.12 0.56 -10.94
C THR A 143 11.62 -0.43 -11.98
N ASP A 144 11.99 -0.22 -13.22
CA ASP A 144 11.83 -1.14 -14.32
C ASP A 144 13.05 -1.03 -15.23
N GLU A 145 13.73 -2.18 -15.47
CA GLU A 145 15.02 -2.20 -16.17
C GLU A 145 14.88 -2.26 -17.70
N ASN A 146 13.74 -2.74 -18.20
CA ASN A 146 13.60 -3.00 -19.64
C ASN A 146 12.95 -1.82 -20.39
N SER A 147 11.67 -1.58 -20.18
CA SER A 147 10.96 -0.50 -20.86
C SER A 147 10.96 0.81 -20.07
N GLY A 148 11.19 0.75 -18.78
CA GLY A 148 11.15 1.86 -17.84
C GLY A 148 9.74 2.18 -17.37
N VAL A 149 9.64 2.82 -16.20
CA VAL A 149 8.38 3.18 -15.55
C VAL A 149 7.62 4.21 -16.40
N SER A 150 6.32 4.00 -16.57
CA SER A 150 5.40 4.92 -17.27
C SER A 150 4.54 5.71 -16.27
N THR A 151 3.89 5.02 -15.33
CA THR A 151 3.01 5.67 -14.34
C THR A 151 3.16 5.05 -12.97
N VAL A 152 3.00 5.90 -11.95
CA VAL A 152 2.89 5.49 -10.54
C VAL A 152 1.61 6.11 -9.99
N GLN A 153 0.90 5.38 -9.16
CA GLN A 153 -0.29 5.85 -8.46
C GLN A 153 -0.26 5.36 -7.02
N VAL A 154 -0.74 6.19 -6.11
CA VAL A 154 -0.98 5.80 -4.71
C VAL A 154 -2.46 6.02 -4.41
N THR A 155 -3.10 5.03 -3.83
CA THR A 155 -4.53 5.12 -3.44
C THR A 155 -4.74 4.64 -2.02
N LYS A 156 -5.77 5.18 -1.36
CA LYS A 156 -6.35 4.67 -0.11
C LYS A 156 -7.85 4.51 -0.29
N ASP A 157 -8.37 3.32 -0.04
CA ASP A 157 -9.80 3.00 -0.22
C ASP A 157 -10.32 3.37 -1.63
N GLY A 158 -9.45 3.23 -2.66
CA GLY A 158 -9.73 3.60 -4.05
C GLY A 158 -9.60 5.09 -4.37
N ALA A 159 -9.46 5.97 -3.38
CA ALA A 159 -9.25 7.40 -3.60
C ALA A 159 -7.75 7.70 -3.83
N PRO A 160 -7.40 8.61 -4.77
CA PRO A 160 -6.01 8.96 -5.03
C PRO A 160 -5.38 9.70 -3.85
N VAL A 161 -4.12 9.36 -3.56
CA VAL A 161 -3.27 10.01 -2.57
C VAL A 161 -2.12 10.71 -3.30
N ALA A 162 -1.93 11.99 -3.00
CA ALA A 162 -0.83 12.76 -3.57
C ALA A 162 0.53 12.21 -3.09
N TYR A 163 1.48 12.14 -4.00
CA TYR A 163 2.86 11.77 -3.71
C TYR A 163 3.82 12.76 -4.38
N THR A 164 5.07 12.74 -3.96
CA THR A 164 6.16 13.53 -4.56
C THR A 164 7.25 12.60 -5.06
N GLU A 165 7.90 13.03 -6.14
CA GLU A 165 9.04 12.35 -6.76
C GLU A 165 10.25 13.30 -6.72
N SER A 166 11.32 12.90 -6.03
CA SER A 166 12.57 13.66 -5.97
C SER A 166 13.78 12.72 -6.08
N SER A 167 14.22 12.10 -5.00
CA SER A 167 15.25 11.04 -4.97
C SER A 167 14.62 9.66 -4.72
N GLY A 168 13.41 9.44 -5.22
CA GLY A 168 12.50 8.35 -4.98
C GLY A 168 11.10 8.90 -4.81
N TYR A 169 10.16 8.06 -4.42
CA TYR A 169 8.75 8.44 -4.22
C TYR A 169 8.42 8.53 -2.74
N GLN A 170 7.60 9.50 -2.37
CA GLN A 170 7.06 9.58 -1.01
C GLN A 170 5.62 10.11 -0.98
N PHE A 171 4.82 9.60 -0.06
CA PHE A 171 3.50 10.16 0.26
C PHE A 171 3.32 10.30 1.77
N VAL A 172 2.37 11.16 2.16
CA VAL A 172 1.99 11.36 3.56
C VAL A 172 0.71 10.61 3.85
N ALA A 173 0.76 9.63 4.73
CA ALA A 173 -0.40 8.94 5.27
C ALA A 173 -0.98 9.77 6.42
N ALA A 174 -2.14 10.39 6.18
CA ALA A 174 -2.85 11.23 7.14
C ALA A 174 -3.89 10.45 7.98
N ALA A 175 -4.07 9.16 7.74
CA ALA A 175 -4.99 8.29 8.46
C ALA A 175 -4.52 6.83 8.44
N ASN A 176 -4.97 6.05 9.40
CA ASN A 176 -4.78 4.60 9.42
C ASN A 176 -5.51 3.93 8.27
N GLY A 177 -5.02 2.77 7.84
CA GLY A 177 -5.59 1.97 6.76
C GLY A 177 -4.56 1.43 5.79
N THR A 178 -5.04 0.78 4.75
CA THR A 178 -4.19 0.20 3.71
C THR A 178 -4.08 1.15 2.53
N TYR A 179 -2.85 1.50 2.20
CA TYR A 179 -2.49 2.26 1.02
C TYR A 179 -1.98 1.31 -0.04
N VAL A 180 -2.39 1.51 -1.29
CA VAL A 180 -1.98 0.69 -2.43
C VAL A 180 -1.16 1.56 -3.37
N ILE A 181 0.05 1.12 -3.66
CA ILE A 181 0.94 1.68 -4.67
C ILE A 181 0.79 0.81 -5.91
N ALA A 182 0.44 1.41 -7.04
CA ALA A 182 0.37 0.76 -8.35
C ALA A 182 1.37 1.40 -9.29
N ALA A 183 2.05 0.59 -10.08
CA ALA A 183 2.98 1.06 -11.11
C ALA A 183 2.71 0.35 -12.43
N THR A 184 2.91 1.07 -13.53
CA THR A 184 2.83 0.55 -14.90
C THR A 184 4.09 0.98 -15.64
N ASP A 185 4.73 0.06 -16.36
CA ASP A 185 5.85 0.36 -17.26
C ASP A 185 5.36 0.87 -18.63
N LYS A 186 6.30 1.20 -19.52
CA LYS A 186 5.96 1.65 -20.88
C LYS A 186 5.46 0.50 -21.76
N ALA A 187 5.78 -0.76 -21.41
CA ALA A 187 5.25 -1.93 -22.07
C ALA A 187 3.82 -2.30 -21.60
N GLY A 188 3.28 -1.61 -20.59
CA GLY A 188 1.94 -1.82 -20.06
C GLY A 188 1.84 -2.92 -19.03
N ASN A 189 2.97 -3.50 -18.58
CA ASN A 189 2.96 -4.45 -17.46
C ASN A 189 2.72 -3.70 -16.15
N GLN A 190 2.02 -4.32 -15.21
CA GLN A 190 1.55 -3.67 -13.99
C GLN A 190 1.98 -4.44 -12.75
N SER A 191 2.27 -3.70 -11.69
CA SER A 191 2.49 -4.24 -10.35
C SER A 191 1.78 -3.40 -9.29
N THR A 192 1.49 -4.01 -8.14
CA THR A 192 0.92 -3.33 -6.98
C THR A 192 1.60 -3.77 -5.70
N GLN A 193 1.73 -2.84 -4.75
CA GLN A 193 2.25 -3.08 -3.40
C GLN A 193 1.36 -2.39 -2.38
N SER A 194 0.93 -3.15 -1.36
CA SER A 194 0.13 -2.59 -0.25
C SER A 194 1.00 -2.27 0.95
N VAL A 195 0.66 -1.16 1.63
CA VAL A 195 1.27 -0.71 2.89
C VAL A 195 0.16 -0.44 3.89
N THR A 196 0.21 -1.11 5.04
CA THR A 196 -0.75 -0.88 6.13
C THR A 196 -0.17 0.07 7.16
N ILE A 197 -0.88 1.14 7.44
CA ILE A 197 -0.56 2.17 8.44
C ILE A 197 -1.53 2.02 9.61
N THR A 198 -1.01 1.95 10.84
CA THR A 198 -1.80 1.66 12.04
C THR A 198 -1.60 2.65 13.20
N MET A 199 -0.66 3.58 13.09
CA MET A 199 -0.29 4.47 14.19
C MET A 199 -0.31 5.94 13.77
N VAL A 200 -1.40 6.35 13.11
CA VAL A 200 -1.68 7.76 12.79
C VAL A 200 -2.88 8.22 13.61
N ASP A 201 -2.70 9.31 14.35
CA ASP A 201 -3.75 10.01 15.08
C ASP A 201 -3.50 11.51 15.02
N ALA A 202 -4.39 12.23 14.38
CA ALA A 202 -4.38 13.69 14.28
C ALA A 202 -5.44 14.35 15.16
N THR A 203 -6.15 13.56 15.98
CA THR A 203 -7.27 14.02 16.79
C THR A 203 -6.80 14.39 18.20
N ALA A 204 -7.08 15.60 18.64
CA ALA A 204 -6.77 16.01 20.00
C ALA A 204 -7.65 15.28 21.01
N PRO A 205 -7.10 14.77 22.12
CA PRO A 205 -7.91 14.14 23.17
C PRO A 205 -8.82 15.17 23.86
N ALA A 206 -9.86 14.68 24.54
CA ALA A 206 -10.78 15.53 25.31
C ALA A 206 -10.04 16.20 26.49
N ALA A 207 -10.44 17.42 26.83
CA ALA A 207 -9.89 18.13 27.99
C ALA A 207 -10.25 17.40 29.29
N PRO A 208 -9.31 17.30 30.25
CA PRO A 208 -9.54 16.66 31.53
C PRO A 208 -10.34 17.56 32.49
N LEU A 209 -10.94 16.95 33.53
CA LEU A 209 -11.67 17.64 34.57
C LEU A 209 -11.02 17.41 35.94
N LEU A 210 -10.89 18.48 36.73
CA LEU A 210 -10.49 18.36 38.14
C LEU A 210 -11.72 18.07 39.01
N THR A 211 -11.59 17.14 39.93
CA THR A 211 -12.69 16.76 40.84
C THR A 211 -12.23 16.76 42.30
N ASN A 212 -13.15 17.12 43.20
CA ASN A 212 -12.98 16.99 44.65
C ASN A 212 -14.11 16.14 45.23
N GLY A 213 -13.78 15.03 45.85
CA GLY A 213 -14.78 14.08 46.38
C GLY A 213 -15.75 13.58 45.32
N GLY A 214 -15.29 13.38 44.06
CA GLY A 214 -16.09 12.93 42.92
C GLY A 214 -16.97 14.01 42.28
N LYS A 215 -16.94 15.27 42.79
CA LYS A 215 -17.70 16.40 42.22
C LYS A 215 -16.75 17.25 41.35
N PRO A 216 -17.17 17.71 40.15
CA PRO A 216 -16.39 18.60 39.33
C PRO A 216 -16.05 19.92 40.04
N VAL A 217 -14.82 20.38 39.92
CA VAL A 217 -14.40 21.73 40.29
C VAL A 217 -14.63 22.62 39.08
N ASN A 218 -15.25 23.78 39.28
CA ASN A 218 -15.49 24.75 38.21
C ASN A 218 -14.14 25.33 37.69
N ALA A 219 -14.01 25.44 36.38
CA ALA A 219 -12.86 26.09 35.76
C ALA A 219 -12.87 27.60 36.10
N TYR A 220 -11.66 28.16 36.26
CA TYR A 220 -11.51 29.59 36.53
C TYR A 220 -11.88 30.42 35.30
N ASN A 221 -12.81 31.37 35.50
CA ASN A 221 -13.34 32.24 34.44
C ASN A 221 -12.77 33.67 34.47
N GLY A 222 -11.72 33.91 35.24
CA GLY A 222 -11.14 35.24 35.42
C GLY A 222 -11.73 36.08 36.53
N LYS A 223 -12.75 35.58 37.24
CA LYS A 223 -13.44 36.31 38.31
C LYS A 223 -13.15 35.70 39.68
N ALA A 224 -13.20 36.55 40.73
CA ALA A 224 -12.93 36.14 42.11
C ALA A 224 -13.95 35.11 42.64
N ASP A 225 -15.17 35.13 42.14
CA ASP A 225 -16.25 34.20 42.51
C ASP A 225 -16.05 32.80 41.96
N SER A 226 -15.16 32.61 40.95
CA SER A 226 -14.80 31.32 40.40
C SER A 226 -13.59 30.67 41.10
N VAL A 227 -13.03 31.28 42.15
CA VAL A 227 -12.01 30.65 42.99
C VAL A 227 -12.64 29.56 43.86
N TYR A 228 -12.17 28.31 43.67
CA TYR A 228 -12.68 27.20 44.47
C TYR A 228 -12.03 27.19 45.84
N LYS A 229 -12.81 27.37 46.88
CA LYS A 229 -12.35 27.40 48.30
C LYS A 229 -12.62 26.05 48.95
N THR A 230 -11.62 25.46 49.62
CA THR A 230 -11.71 24.14 50.21
C THR A 230 -10.63 23.92 51.28
N ASP A 231 -10.84 22.93 52.15
CA ASP A 231 -9.80 22.38 53.06
C ASP A 231 -9.10 21.11 52.47
N ALA A 232 -9.59 20.62 51.33
CA ALA A 232 -8.96 19.48 50.62
C ALA A 232 -7.63 19.88 50.00
N THR A 233 -6.64 19.00 50.16
CA THR A 233 -5.29 19.16 49.61
C THR A 233 -5.01 18.25 48.43
N SER A 234 -5.93 17.34 48.07
CA SER A 234 -5.76 16.38 46.96
C SER A 234 -7.01 16.35 46.09
N PHE A 235 -6.80 16.49 44.81
CA PHE A 235 -7.84 16.58 43.77
C PHE A 235 -7.60 15.50 42.72
N ALA A 236 -8.60 14.66 42.46
CA ALA A 236 -8.53 13.68 41.41
C ALA A 236 -8.75 14.35 40.02
N VAL A 237 -8.13 13.82 39.00
CA VAL A 237 -8.34 14.26 37.62
C VAL A 237 -9.08 13.17 36.86
N SER A 238 -10.25 13.53 36.33
CA SER A 238 -11.03 12.69 35.43
C SER A 238 -10.69 13.00 33.98
N TYR A 239 -10.44 11.99 33.16
CA TYR A 239 -10.15 12.13 31.75
C TYR A 239 -10.66 10.93 30.95
N GLN A 240 -10.84 11.11 29.65
CA GLN A 240 -11.17 10.02 28.75
C GLN A 240 -9.89 9.28 28.38
N LYS A 241 -9.82 7.99 28.72
CA LYS A 241 -8.75 7.11 28.25
C LYS A 241 -8.96 6.78 26.78
N ALA A 242 -7.88 6.56 26.06
CA ALA A 242 -7.93 6.03 24.71
C ALA A 242 -8.64 4.67 24.67
N ALA A 243 -9.41 4.40 23.63
CA ALA A 243 -9.92 3.07 23.34
C ALA A 243 -8.77 2.14 22.88
N GLU A 244 -9.05 0.85 22.82
CA GLU A 244 -8.08 -0.10 22.29
C GLU A 244 -7.76 0.22 20.81
N GLY A 245 -6.48 0.29 20.47
CA GLY A 245 -6.02 0.64 19.11
C GLY A 245 -5.98 2.15 18.81
N GLU A 246 -6.31 3.01 19.78
CA GLU A 246 -6.14 4.46 19.70
C GLU A 246 -4.83 4.91 20.37
N SER A 247 -4.41 6.15 20.04
CA SER A 247 -3.23 6.78 20.62
C SER A 247 -3.35 6.93 22.12
N PRO A 248 -2.47 6.33 22.95
CA PRO A 248 -2.54 6.39 24.40
C PRO A 248 -2.50 7.83 24.93
N VAL A 249 -3.38 8.14 25.90
CA VAL A 249 -3.54 9.48 26.46
C VAL A 249 -2.87 9.59 27.84
N THR A 250 -2.12 10.68 28.03
CA THR A 250 -1.47 11.05 29.31
C THR A 250 -2.04 12.37 29.81
N VAL A 251 -2.38 12.43 31.11
CA VAL A 251 -2.76 13.69 31.77
C VAL A 251 -1.50 14.41 32.24
N LYS A 252 -1.39 15.69 31.92
CA LYS A 252 -0.34 16.57 32.42
C LYS A 252 -0.92 17.70 33.26
N ALA A 253 -0.28 17.99 34.37
CA ALA A 253 -0.65 19.10 35.24
C ALA A 253 0.55 19.99 35.56
N LYS A 254 0.25 21.28 35.78
CA LYS A 254 1.22 22.21 36.37
C LYS A 254 0.55 23.02 37.47
N VAL A 255 1.26 23.29 38.54
CA VAL A 255 0.83 24.13 39.65
C VAL A 255 1.67 25.40 39.68
N ASP A 256 1.01 26.52 39.74
CA ASP A 256 1.61 27.87 39.78
C ASP A 256 2.58 28.11 38.60
N SER A 257 3.80 28.52 38.88
CA SER A 257 4.87 28.75 37.89
C SER A 257 5.68 27.48 37.54
N GLY A 258 5.30 26.28 38.06
CA GLY A 258 5.99 25.03 37.79
C GLY A 258 5.85 24.56 36.34
N GLU A 259 6.56 23.49 35.99
CA GLU A 259 6.48 22.85 34.67
C GLU A 259 5.36 21.82 34.62
N TYR A 260 4.92 21.48 33.39
CA TYR A 260 3.99 20.38 33.18
C TYR A 260 4.61 19.03 33.50
N THR A 261 4.00 18.30 34.43
CA THR A 261 4.38 16.93 34.79
C THR A 261 3.28 15.96 34.46
N ALA A 262 3.66 14.74 34.01
CA ALA A 262 2.72 13.66 33.79
C ALA A 262 2.18 13.16 35.12
N LEU A 263 0.86 12.95 35.18
CA LEU A 263 0.21 12.33 36.35
C LEU A 263 0.15 10.80 36.16
N SER A 264 -0.05 10.08 37.28
CA SER A 264 -0.26 8.63 37.24
C SER A 264 -1.45 8.25 36.32
N ALA A 265 -1.27 7.26 35.46
CA ALA A 265 -2.32 6.83 34.54
C ALA A 265 -3.52 6.14 35.23
N GLU A 266 -3.27 5.50 36.39
CA GLU A 266 -4.32 4.75 37.12
C GLU A 266 -5.16 5.65 38.03
N ALA A 267 -4.49 6.57 38.73
CA ALA A 267 -5.14 7.47 39.70
C ALA A 267 -4.53 8.88 39.61
N PRO A 268 -4.80 9.60 38.49
CA PRO A 268 -4.25 10.93 38.31
C PRO A 268 -4.78 11.91 39.36
N LYS A 269 -3.89 12.56 40.09
CA LYS A 269 -4.24 13.54 41.12
C LYS A 269 -3.26 14.69 41.18
N VAL A 270 -3.77 15.85 41.61
CA VAL A 270 -2.98 17.04 41.93
C VAL A 270 -3.03 17.23 43.42
N THR A 271 -1.86 17.45 44.07
CA THR A 271 -1.77 17.73 45.52
C THR A 271 -1.29 19.17 45.72
N LEU A 272 -1.98 19.90 46.61
CA LEU A 272 -1.72 21.32 46.91
C LEU A 272 -1.42 21.49 48.39
N THR A 273 -0.64 22.49 48.70
CA THR A 273 -0.43 22.97 50.09
C THR A 273 -1.51 24.00 50.48
N ALA A 274 -1.51 24.47 51.73
CA ALA A 274 -2.34 25.61 52.11
C ALA A 274 -1.93 26.85 51.34
N GLY A 275 -2.91 27.64 50.86
CA GLY A 275 -2.68 28.84 50.03
C GLY A 275 -3.55 28.87 48.82
N THR A 276 -3.34 29.90 47.99
CA THR A 276 -4.03 30.04 46.67
C THR A 276 -3.11 29.60 45.55
N HIS A 277 -3.59 28.65 44.77
CA HIS A 277 -2.84 28.04 43.66
C HIS A 277 -3.55 28.19 42.34
N THR A 278 -2.77 28.32 41.27
CA THR A 278 -3.23 28.16 39.89
C THR A 278 -2.89 26.76 39.41
N VAL A 279 -3.91 25.95 39.14
CA VAL A 279 -3.73 24.58 38.60
C VAL A 279 -4.14 24.58 37.15
N LYS A 280 -3.27 24.14 36.27
CA LYS A 280 -3.53 23.96 34.84
C LYS A 280 -3.39 22.49 34.49
N ILE A 281 -4.37 21.96 33.80
CA ILE A 281 -4.36 20.55 33.36
C ILE A 281 -4.69 20.44 31.88
N LYS A 282 -4.07 19.48 31.20
CA LYS A 282 -4.35 19.09 29.84
C LYS A 282 -4.09 17.61 29.62
N THR A 283 -4.64 17.04 28.61
CA THR A 283 -4.28 15.71 28.11
C THR A 283 -3.40 15.84 26.88
N VAL A 284 -2.48 14.88 26.72
CA VAL A 284 -1.61 14.75 25.56
C VAL A 284 -1.60 13.28 25.16
N ASP A 285 -1.82 12.99 23.89
CA ASP A 285 -1.73 11.63 23.39
C ASP A 285 -0.30 11.27 22.94
N ALA A 286 -0.08 10.00 22.59
CA ALA A 286 1.23 9.53 22.15
C ALA A 286 1.62 10.06 20.74
N ALA A 287 0.67 10.54 19.94
CA ALA A 287 0.93 11.21 18.66
C ALA A 287 1.30 12.70 18.83
N GLY A 288 1.23 13.20 20.07
CA GLY A 288 1.57 14.58 20.42
C GLY A 288 0.44 15.58 20.16
N ASN A 289 -0.83 15.12 20.06
CA ASN A 289 -1.97 16.04 20.08
C ASN A 289 -2.28 16.43 21.52
N GLU A 290 -2.64 17.70 21.73
CA GLU A 290 -2.94 18.25 23.04
C GLU A 290 -4.40 18.70 23.10
N SER A 291 -5.07 18.45 24.22
CA SER A 291 -6.38 19.03 24.49
C SER A 291 -6.29 20.52 24.76
N ALA A 292 -7.44 21.20 24.82
CA ALA A 292 -7.53 22.50 25.44
C ALA A 292 -7.04 22.42 26.89
N GLU A 293 -6.29 23.45 27.32
CA GLU A 293 -5.84 23.62 28.70
C GLU A 293 -7.01 24.09 29.57
N VAL A 294 -7.23 23.45 30.71
CA VAL A 294 -8.21 23.90 31.70
C VAL A 294 -7.49 24.47 32.90
N THR A 295 -7.85 25.68 33.29
CA THR A 295 -7.25 26.42 34.40
C THR A 295 -8.22 26.46 35.58
N TYR A 296 -7.69 26.24 36.78
CA TYR A 296 -8.41 26.34 38.05
C TYR A 296 -7.67 27.30 38.99
N GLN A 297 -8.42 28.08 39.75
CA GLN A 297 -7.91 28.83 40.90
C GLN A 297 -8.47 28.18 42.16
N ILE A 298 -7.57 27.69 43.03
CA ILE A 298 -7.94 26.91 44.20
C ILE A 298 -7.33 27.58 45.46
N SER A 299 -8.18 27.91 46.44
CA SER A 299 -7.74 28.41 47.73
C SER A 299 -7.92 27.31 48.76
N VAL A 300 -6.81 26.68 49.17
CA VAL A 300 -6.76 25.65 50.22
C VAL A 300 -6.64 26.33 51.58
N GLN A 301 -7.64 26.17 52.41
CA GLN A 301 -7.68 26.75 53.78
C GLN A 301 -7.14 25.77 54.78
N THR A 302 -6.35 26.28 55.73
CA THR A 302 -5.97 25.47 56.92
C THR A 302 -7.20 25.25 57.81
N LYS A 303 -7.45 24.00 58.18
CA LYS A 303 -8.42 23.65 59.18
C LYS A 303 -8.01 24.31 60.48
N GLN A 304 -8.70 25.41 60.92
CA GLN A 304 -8.49 25.89 62.31
C GLN A 304 -8.93 24.78 63.24
N ALA A 305 -8.04 24.33 64.13
CA ALA A 305 -8.40 23.53 65.25
C ALA A 305 -9.35 24.38 66.10
N SER A 306 -10.61 23.98 66.24
CA SER A 306 -11.52 24.56 67.20
C SER A 306 -10.93 24.25 68.59
N GLU A 307 -10.28 25.23 69.22
CA GLU A 307 -10.03 25.22 70.66
C GLU A 307 -11.38 25.21 71.35
N GLN A 308 -11.71 24.07 71.88
CA GLN A 308 -12.76 23.89 72.88
C GLN A 308 -12.22 24.45 74.19
N THR A 309 -12.43 25.76 74.45
CA THR A 309 -12.31 26.29 75.79
C THR A 309 -13.55 25.81 76.58
N GLY A 310 -13.33 24.70 77.24
CA GLY A 310 -14.22 24.24 78.29
C GLY A 310 -14.09 25.17 79.49
N THR A 311 -15.08 25.95 79.76
CA THR A 311 -15.33 26.51 81.09
C THR A 311 -16.38 25.64 81.76
N GLU A 312 -15.91 24.77 82.60
CA GLU A 312 -16.65 24.10 83.67
C GLU A 312 -17.26 25.15 84.62
N LYS A 313 -18.55 25.07 84.89
CA LYS A 313 -19.14 25.57 86.13
C LYS A 313 -20.11 24.51 86.65
N PRO A 314 -19.95 24.07 87.89
CA PRO A 314 -20.73 22.97 88.50
C PRO A 314 -22.02 23.47 89.14
N GLU A 315 -22.85 22.46 89.60
CA GLU A 315 -24.01 22.43 90.46
C GLU A 315 -25.39 22.63 89.83
N THR A 316 -26.41 21.91 90.15
CA THR A 316 -26.82 21.00 91.20
C THR A 316 -28.03 20.19 90.74
N SER A 317 -28.15 18.99 91.33
CA SER A 317 -29.26 18.09 91.47
C SER A 317 -30.68 18.63 91.29
N ASP A 318 -31.62 17.94 90.66
CA ASP A 318 -32.64 17.13 91.34
C ASP A 318 -33.54 16.32 90.41
N LYS A 319 -33.66 15.09 90.67
CA LYS A 319 -34.72 14.08 90.71
C LYS A 319 -35.93 14.20 89.77
N GLN A 320 -36.20 13.07 89.23
CA GLN A 320 -37.33 12.12 89.23
C GLN A 320 -37.89 11.79 87.84
N GLN A 321 -37.77 10.55 87.46
CA GLN A 321 -38.78 9.47 87.40
C GLN A 321 -39.91 9.81 86.39
N GLU A 322 -40.33 8.99 85.50
CA GLU A 322 -40.76 7.59 85.44
C GLU A 322 -41.03 7.18 83.97
N GLU A 323 -40.61 6.00 83.63
CA GLU A 323 -41.37 4.85 83.11
C GLU A 323 -42.33 5.13 81.91
N THR A 324 -42.44 4.34 80.97
CA THR A 324 -42.58 2.92 80.72
C THR A 324 -42.79 2.68 79.17
N GLN A 325 -42.16 1.60 78.75
CA GLN A 325 -42.75 0.58 77.83
C GLN A 325 -43.38 1.00 76.51
N GLU A 326 -43.29 0.36 75.45
CA GLU A 326 -43.13 -1.05 75.08
C GLU A 326 -42.92 -1.18 73.59
N GLN A 327 -42.17 -2.12 73.19
CA GLN A 327 -42.17 -2.74 71.89
C GLN A 327 -43.44 -3.59 71.67
N PRO A 328 -43.72 -4.34 70.65
CA PRO A 328 -43.05 -4.55 69.34
C PRO A 328 -43.98 -4.92 68.15
N LYS A 329 -43.37 -5.53 67.14
CA LYS A 329 -43.91 -6.47 66.11
C LYS A 329 -44.39 -5.88 64.81
N GLU A 330 -43.98 -6.38 63.80
CA GLU A 330 -43.61 -7.60 63.06
C GLU A 330 -44.31 -7.63 61.68
N LYS A 331 -43.51 -8.04 60.72
CA LYS A 331 -43.76 -8.98 59.64
C LYS A 331 -44.40 -8.54 58.30
N GLN A 332 -43.58 -9.00 57.37
CA GLN A 332 -43.89 -9.84 56.16
C GLN A 332 -44.60 -9.12 55.00
N SER A 333 -44.32 -9.42 53.81
CA SER A 333 -43.63 -10.46 53.03
C SER A 333 -43.80 -10.11 51.54
N ALA A 334 -42.75 -10.42 50.80
CA ALA A 334 -42.70 -11.28 49.65
C ALA A 334 -43.65 -11.05 48.47
N GLU A 335 -43.06 -11.14 47.34
CA GLU A 335 -43.30 -11.87 46.05
C GLU A 335 -43.11 -10.95 44.87
N SER A 336 -42.01 -11.13 44.09
CA SER A 336 -41.90 -12.09 43.00
C SER A 336 -42.87 -11.79 41.84
N PHE A 337 -42.38 -11.41 40.71
CA PHE A 337 -42.73 -12.12 39.46
C PHE A 337 -41.77 -11.72 38.33
N ALA A 338 -41.47 -12.76 37.63
CA ALA A 338 -40.52 -12.95 36.56
C ALA A 338 -40.92 -12.30 35.22
N ASP A 339 -39.90 -12.09 34.40
CA ASP A 339 -39.70 -12.21 32.95
C ASP A 339 -40.92 -12.53 32.05
N PRO A 340 -40.98 -12.26 30.74
CA PRO A 340 -39.92 -12.62 29.80
C PRO A 340 -39.72 -11.67 28.59
N LEU A 341 -38.58 -11.88 27.91
CA LEU A 341 -38.33 -11.54 26.50
C LEU A 341 -39.42 -12.06 25.53
N PRO A 342 -39.55 -11.46 24.34
CA PRO A 342 -39.11 -12.24 23.19
C PRO A 342 -38.29 -11.45 22.13
N GLN A 343 -37.57 -12.28 21.40
CA GLN A 343 -36.90 -12.19 20.13
C GLN A 343 -37.70 -11.49 19.01
N GLU A 344 -37.01 -10.72 18.21
CA GLU A 344 -36.74 -11.01 16.79
C GLU A 344 -35.47 -10.26 16.36
#